data_740f295a397bd53d09500222e51e6852
#
_entry.id   740f295a397bd53d09500222e51e6852
#
_cell.length_a   1.000
_cell.length_b   1.000
_cell.length_c   1.000
_cell.angle_alpha   90.00
_cell.angle_beta   90.00
_cell.angle_gamma   90.00
#
_symmetry.space_group_name_H-M   'P 1'
#
loop_
_entity.id
_entity.type
_entity.pdbx_description
1 polymer ?
#
loop_
_entity_poly.entity_id
_entity_poly.type
_entity_poly.pdbx_seq_one_letter_code
_entity_poly.pdbx_strand_id
1 'polypeptide(L)'
;MSRFVVTDLGEPILVVAPHPDDETLGCGGLIALAMKVGIKVHTLFVTDGSASHPASKKYTPDLMADIRAAEAQEALRRLGAKNQPSSFLKLRDGRMPVPGQNEYADVVDFVSDLVSVSKFKTVIVPWRRDPHTDHRICWQIATDAVRRSGRQTTFLEYQIWLEESGRPEDWPGEAEVDDATLDISEVVDIKLHALAAHRSQMGMVVDDDPSGFVLSSKTIARLVVDTESYWVSRWPVA
;
A
#
# COMPACT_ATOMS: atom_id res chain seq x y z
N MET A 1 -5.36 -2.01 22.07
CA MET A 1 -5.49 -2.61 20.72
C MET A 1 -6.87 -3.24 20.59
N SER A 2 -7.67 -2.75 19.65
CA SER A 2 -8.92 -3.41 19.30
C SER A 2 -8.64 -4.46 18.23
N ARG A 3 -9.09 -5.70 18.44
CA ARG A 3 -9.04 -6.76 17.42
C ARG A 3 -10.30 -6.63 16.55
N PHE A 4 -10.14 -6.69 15.26
CA PHE A 4 -11.24 -6.69 14.30
C PHE A 4 -11.15 -7.90 13.36
N VAL A 5 -12.23 -8.20 12.67
CA VAL A 5 -12.29 -9.16 11.57
C VAL A 5 -12.59 -8.41 10.28
N VAL A 6 -12.18 -8.96 9.14
CA VAL A 6 -12.30 -8.25 7.85
C VAL A 6 -13.76 -7.89 7.53
N THR A 7 -14.74 -8.61 8.04
CA THR A 7 -16.17 -8.33 7.87
C THR A 7 -16.67 -7.13 8.69
N ASP A 8 -15.90 -6.62 9.64
CA ASP A 8 -16.22 -5.38 10.37
C ASP A 8 -15.96 -4.14 9.50
N LEU A 9 -15.16 -4.30 8.43
CA LEU A 9 -14.86 -3.23 7.50
C LEU A 9 -16.01 -3.01 6.52
N GLY A 10 -16.36 -1.76 6.31
CA GLY A 10 -17.30 -1.39 5.26
C GLY A 10 -16.68 -1.68 3.87
N GLU A 11 -17.49 -2.22 2.95
CA GLU A 11 -17.10 -2.51 1.57
C GLU A 11 -17.78 -1.56 0.55
N PRO A 12 -17.20 -1.33 -0.63
CA PRO A 12 -15.89 -1.80 -1.09
C PRO A 12 -14.73 -1.17 -0.33
N ILE A 13 -13.58 -1.88 -0.33
CA ILE A 13 -12.32 -1.43 0.28
C ILE A 13 -11.39 -0.90 -0.82
N LEU A 14 -10.72 0.23 -0.58
CA LEU A 14 -9.61 0.72 -1.38
C LEU A 14 -8.30 0.50 -0.62
N VAL A 15 -7.36 -0.23 -1.21
CA VAL A 15 -5.97 -0.34 -0.73
C VAL A 15 -5.10 0.55 -1.59
N VAL A 16 -4.44 1.53 -0.99
CA VAL A 16 -3.51 2.45 -1.67
C VAL A 16 -2.10 1.97 -1.40
N ALA A 17 -1.40 1.53 -2.44
CA ALA A 17 -0.02 1.08 -2.40
C ALA A 17 0.89 2.11 -3.08
N PRO A 18 1.80 2.77 -2.34
CA PRO A 18 2.79 3.68 -2.93
C PRO A 18 3.60 3.01 -4.04
N HIS A 19 4.13 1.83 -3.77
CA HIS A 19 4.91 1.04 -4.73
C HIS A 19 4.29 -0.34 -4.94
N PRO A 20 4.56 -0.99 -6.09
CA PRO A 20 4.20 -2.40 -6.31
C PRO A 20 5.01 -3.32 -5.37
N ASP A 21 4.43 -3.71 -4.25
CA ASP A 21 4.80 -4.62 -3.16
C ASP A 21 4.19 -4.17 -1.81
N ASP A 22 3.90 -2.87 -1.62
CA ASP A 22 3.34 -2.34 -0.38
C ASP A 22 1.95 -2.93 -0.07
N GLU A 23 1.13 -3.24 -1.08
CA GLU A 23 -0.17 -3.90 -0.91
C GLU A 23 -0.03 -5.28 -0.27
N THR A 24 1.02 -6.00 -0.66
CA THR A 24 1.29 -7.33 -0.12
C THR A 24 1.93 -7.24 1.26
N LEU A 25 2.91 -6.33 1.45
CA LEU A 25 3.61 -6.14 2.72
C LEU A 25 2.66 -5.65 3.81
N GLY A 26 1.90 -4.59 3.53
CA GLY A 26 1.03 -3.94 4.51
C GLY A 26 -0.34 -4.59 4.68
N CYS A 27 -0.90 -5.17 3.61
CA CYS A 27 -2.31 -5.56 3.55
C CYS A 27 -2.56 -6.94 2.93
N GLY A 28 -1.52 -7.74 2.67
CA GLY A 28 -1.66 -9.02 1.96
C GLY A 28 -2.60 -10.00 2.66
N GLY A 29 -2.52 -10.08 3.98
CA GLY A 29 -3.41 -10.91 4.79
C GLY A 29 -4.85 -10.41 4.75
N LEU A 30 -5.05 -9.10 4.91
CA LEU A 30 -6.37 -8.48 4.79
C LEU A 30 -6.99 -8.75 3.42
N ILE A 31 -6.23 -8.57 2.34
CA ILE A 31 -6.72 -8.85 0.98
C ILE A 31 -7.12 -10.32 0.86
N ALA A 32 -6.27 -11.26 1.31
CA ALA A 32 -6.56 -12.69 1.22
C ALA A 32 -7.82 -13.08 2.02
N LEU A 33 -7.98 -12.54 3.24
CA LEU A 33 -9.19 -12.74 4.06
C LEU A 33 -10.44 -12.15 3.39
N ALA A 34 -10.33 -10.94 2.82
CA ALA A 34 -11.43 -10.32 2.09
C ALA A 34 -11.89 -11.20 0.93
N MET A 35 -10.95 -11.81 0.19
CA MET A 35 -11.29 -12.73 -0.90
C MET A 35 -11.99 -14.00 -0.42
N LYS A 36 -11.59 -14.56 0.73
CA LYS A 36 -12.26 -15.72 1.32
C LYS A 36 -13.74 -15.48 1.65
N VAL A 37 -14.08 -14.26 2.05
CA VAL A 37 -15.46 -13.91 2.46
C VAL A 37 -16.22 -13.10 1.40
N GLY A 38 -15.63 -12.89 0.22
CA GLY A 38 -16.29 -12.23 -0.92
C GLY A 38 -16.38 -10.71 -0.83
N ILE A 39 -15.59 -10.06 0.04
CA ILE A 39 -15.51 -8.59 0.16
C ILE A 39 -14.76 -8.03 -1.04
N LYS A 40 -15.30 -6.95 -1.62
CA LYS A 40 -14.70 -6.27 -2.78
C LYS A 40 -13.51 -5.40 -2.35
N VAL A 41 -12.37 -5.61 -3.01
CA VAL A 41 -11.16 -4.83 -2.81
C VAL A 41 -10.68 -4.24 -4.13
N HIS A 42 -10.34 -2.97 -4.15
CA HIS A 42 -9.65 -2.32 -5.27
C HIS A 42 -8.24 -1.94 -4.79
N THR A 43 -7.22 -2.31 -5.53
CA THR A 43 -5.84 -1.92 -5.22
C THR A 43 -5.39 -0.81 -6.16
N LEU A 44 -4.96 0.32 -5.60
CA LEU A 44 -4.43 1.47 -6.32
C LEU A 44 -2.92 1.54 -6.13
N PHE A 45 -2.16 1.23 -7.16
CA PHE A 45 -0.71 1.43 -7.21
C PHE A 45 -0.42 2.85 -7.67
N VAL A 46 0.28 3.63 -6.85
CA VAL A 46 0.44 5.06 -7.08
C VAL A 46 1.67 5.36 -7.93
N THR A 47 2.83 4.84 -7.54
CA THR A 47 4.06 5.01 -8.34
C THR A 47 4.31 3.81 -9.25
N ASP A 48 5.23 3.99 -10.19
CA ASP A 48 5.68 2.95 -11.10
C ASP A 48 6.75 2.01 -10.49
N GLY A 49 7.28 2.34 -9.31
CA GLY A 49 8.32 1.57 -8.63
C GLY A 49 9.67 1.52 -9.37
N SER A 50 9.89 2.41 -10.33
CA SER A 50 11.01 2.37 -11.25
C SER A 50 12.37 2.76 -10.66
N ALA A 51 12.40 3.35 -9.46
CA ALA A 51 13.63 3.84 -8.83
C ALA A 51 14.31 2.81 -7.91
N SER A 52 13.81 1.58 -7.83
CA SER A 52 14.37 0.55 -6.95
C SER A 52 15.82 0.15 -7.26
N HIS A 53 16.23 0.22 -8.56
CA HIS A 53 17.56 -0.16 -9.01
C HIS A 53 18.15 0.92 -9.94
N PRO A 54 18.50 2.10 -9.39
CA PRO A 54 18.85 3.27 -10.21
C PRO A 54 20.20 3.18 -10.94
N ALA A 55 21.09 2.29 -10.51
CA ALA A 55 22.40 2.09 -11.15
C ALA A 55 22.42 0.95 -12.17
N SER A 56 21.32 0.19 -12.32
CA SER A 56 21.23 -0.85 -13.32
C SER A 56 21.27 -0.27 -14.75
N LYS A 57 22.10 -0.88 -15.60
CA LYS A 57 22.18 -0.56 -17.02
C LYS A 57 21.35 -1.49 -17.89
N LYS A 58 21.08 -2.70 -17.39
CA LYS A 58 20.25 -3.70 -18.06
C LYS A 58 18.77 -3.44 -17.84
N TYR A 59 18.38 -3.04 -16.63
CA TYR A 59 17.00 -2.84 -16.23
C TYR A 59 16.73 -1.33 -16.15
N THR A 60 16.39 -0.75 -17.30
CA THR A 60 16.01 0.67 -17.36
C THR A 60 14.83 0.96 -16.46
N PRO A 61 14.61 2.22 -16.02
CA PRO A 61 13.46 2.57 -15.21
C PRO A 61 12.12 2.10 -15.80
N ASP A 62 11.93 2.24 -17.11
CA ASP A 62 10.69 1.84 -17.78
C ASP A 62 10.51 0.30 -17.77
N LEU A 63 11.59 -0.44 -18.00
CA LEU A 63 11.56 -1.90 -17.91
C LEU A 63 11.30 -2.36 -16.47
N MET A 64 11.88 -1.68 -15.48
CA MET A 64 11.64 -1.97 -14.06
C MET A 64 10.18 -1.70 -13.68
N ALA A 65 9.60 -0.61 -14.16
CA ALA A 65 8.18 -0.30 -13.96
C ALA A 65 7.27 -1.42 -14.51
N ASP A 66 7.55 -1.90 -15.72
CA ASP A 66 6.76 -2.99 -16.34
C ASP A 66 6.91 -4.30 -15.56
N ILE A 67 8.14 -4.65 -15.15
CA ILE A 67 8.40 -5.85 -14.33
C ILE A 67 7.62 -5.77 -13.02
N ARG A 68 7.74 -4.66 -12.27
CA ARG A 68 7.08 -4.51 -10.98
C ARG A 68 5.56 -4.49 -11.09
N ALA A 69 5.01 -3.89 -12.14
CA ALA A 69 3.58 -3.94 -12.40
C ALA A 69 3.08 -5.37 -12.66
N ALA A 70 3.84 -6.17 -13.42
CA ALA A 70 3.50 -7.58 -13.67
C ALA A 70 3.62 -8.42 -12.38
N GLU A 71 4.64 -8.17 -11.55
CA GLU A 71 4.85 -8.83 -10.27
C GLU A 71 3.69 -8.53 -9.30
N ALA A 72 3.25 -7.26 -9.22
CA ALA A 72 2.10 -6.87 -8.39
C ALA A 72 0.79 -7.55 -8.85
N GLN A 73 0.54 -7.66 -10.15
CA GLN A 73 -0.62 -8.40 -10.66
C GLN A 73 -0.55 -9.89 -10.30
N GLU A 74 0.64 -10.49 -10.38
CA GLU A 74 0.84 -11.87 -9.95
C GLU A 74 0.66 -12.03 -8.44
N ALA A 75 1.12 -11.07 -7.62
CA ALA A 75 0.90 -11.05 -6.18
C ALA A 75 -0.60 -11.00 -5.86
N LEU A 76 -1.35 -10.09 -6.48
CA LEU A 76 -2.82 -10.02 -6.33
C LEU A 76 -3.50 -11.33 -6.75
N ARG A 77 -3.03 -11.97 -7.82
CA ARG A 77 -3.54 -13.29 -8.23
C ARG A 77 -3.31 -14.35 -7.14
N ARG A 78 -2.13 -14.35 -6.52
CA ARG A 78 -1.80 -15.30 -5.42
C ARG A 78 -2.59 -15.02 -4.15
N LEU A 79 -2.95 -13.76 -3.88
CA LEU A 79 -3.85 -13.37 -2.80
C LEU A 79 -5.31 -13.73 -3.07
N GLY A 80 -5.64 -14.30 -4.24
CA GLY A 80 -7.01 -14.62 -4.64
C GLY A 80 -7.76 -13.46 -5.30
N ALA A 81 -7.12 -12.29 -5.46
CA ALA A 81 -7.72 -11.06 -5.95
C ALA A 81 -7.64 -10.87 -7.48
N LYS A 82 -7.39 -11.93 -8.26
CA LYS A 82 -7.23 -11.87 -9.73
C LYS A 82 -8.39 -11.14 -10.45
N ASN A 83 -9.60 -11.29 -9.94
CA ASN A 83 -10.81 -10.73 -10.54
C ASN A 83 -11.25 -9.41 -9.88
N GLN A 84 -10.46 -8.90 -8.94
CA GLN A 84 -10.70 -7.61 -8.32
C GLN A 84 -10.06 -6.48 -9.14
N PRO A 85 -10.65 -5.29 -9.13
CA PRO A 85 -10.07 -4.16 -9.86
C PRO A 85 -8.71 -3.75 -9.27
N SER A 86 -7.78 -3.42 -10.15
CA SER A 86 -6.53 -2.75 -9.79
C SER A 86 -6.26 -1.61 -10.77
N SER A 87 -5.71 -0.52 -10.26
CA SER A 87 -5.35 0.67 -11.04
C SER A 87 -3.90 1.05 -10.81
N PHE A 88 -3.22 1.48 -11.87
CA PHE A 88 -1.83 1.94 -11.81
C PHE A 88 -1.78 3.40 -12.28
N LEU A 89 -1.47 4.35 -11.37
CA LEU A 89 -1.33 5.77 -11.72
C LEU A 89 -0.02 6.04 -12.44
N LYS A 90 0.98 5.19 -12.24
CA LYS A 90 2.32 5.27 -12.85
C LYS A 90 3.03 6.62 -12.60
N LEU A 91 2.78 7.23 -11.43
CA LEU A 91 3.59 8.37 -11.02
C LEU A 91 5.04 7.93 -10.85
N ARG A 92 5.97 8.84 -11.06
CA ARG A 92 7.38 8.50 -11.01
C ARG A 92 7.82 8.22 -9.57
N ASP A 93 8.35 7.04 -9.31
CA ASP A 93 8.92 6.61 -8.03
C ASP A 93 10.00 7.59 -7.55
N GLY A 94 9.89 8.05 -6.30
CA GLY A 94 10.77 9.04 -5.69
C GLY A 94 10.63 10.48 -6.22
N ARG A 95 9.66 10.74 -7.11
CA ARG A 95 9.40 12.05 -7.73
C ARG A 95 7.92 12.38 -7.84
N MET A 96 7.17 12.00 -6.82
CA MET A 96 5.74 12.29 -6.77
C MET A 96 5.47 13.80 -6.69
N PRO A 97 4.36 14.27 -7.31
CA PRO A 97 3.93 15.65 -7.18
C PRO A 97 3.54 15.94 -5.72
N VAL A 98 3.81 17.16 -5.26
CA VAL A 98 3.53 17.59 -3.88
C VAL A 98 2.40 18.63 -3.85
N PRO A 99 1.73 18.84 -2.70
CA PRO A 99 0.69 19.86 -2.54
C PRO A 99 1.12 21.21 -3.08
N GLY A 100 0.23 21.89 -3.83
CA GLY A 100 0.49 23.17 -4.48
C GLY A 100 0.94 23.06 -5.94
N GLN A 101 1.25 21.88 -6.44
CA GLN A 101 1.51 21.64 -7.87
C GLN A 101 0.22 21.27 -8.61
N ASN A 102 0.10 21.66 -9.88
CA ASN A 102 -1.06 21.30 -10.70
C ASN A 102 -1.20 19.79 -10.85
N GLU A 103 -0.09 19.09 -11.09
CA GLU A 103 -0.06 17.64 -11.21
C GLU A 103 -0.56 16.92 -9.95
N TYR A 104 -0.27 17.46 -8.75
CA TYR A 104 -0.84 16.96 -7.51
C TYR A 104 -2.37 17.10 -7.49
N ALA A 105 -2.88 18.26 -7.91
CA ALA A 105 -4.32 18.51 -7.97
C ALA A 105 -5.02 17.57 -8.96
N ASP A 106 -4.41 17.32 -10.12
CA ASP A 106 -4.94 16.40 -11.14
C ASP A 106 -5.02 14.95 -10.60
N VAL A 107 -4.01 14.52 -9.85
CA VAL A 107 -4.00 13.20 -9.20
C VAL A 107 -5.07 13.11 -8.12
N VAL A 108 -5.22 14.13 -7.29
CA VAL A 108 -6.27 14.20 -6.27
C VAL A 108 -7.65 14.14 -6.92
N ASP A 109 -7.86 14.84 -8.03
CA ASP A 109 -9.13 14.82 -8.79
C ASP A 109 -9.44 13.42 -9.31
N PHE A 110 -8.46 12.76 -9.93
CA PHE A 110 -8.63 11.39 -10.42
C PHE A 110 -9.01 10.42 -9.30
N VAL A 111 -8.29 10.47 -8.16
CA VAL A 111 -8.57 9.59 -7.01
C VAL A 111 -9.92 9.94 -6.37
N SER A 112 -10.30 11.23 -6.32
CA SER A 112 -11.61 11.68 -5.83
C SER A 112 -12.75 11.11 -6.68
N ASP A 113 -12.60 11.13 -8.01
CA ASP A 113 -13.59 10.55 -8.93
C ASP A 113 -13.69 9.03 -8.74
N LEU A 114 -12.54 8.35 -8.57
CA LEU A 114 -12.49 6.92 -8.27
C LEU A 114 -13.23 6.59 -6.96
N VAL A 115 -13.00 7.38 -5.90
CA VAL A 115 -13.67 7.24 -4.60
C VAL A 115 -15.18 7.47 -4.74
N SER A 116 -15.58 8.50 -5.48
CA SER A 116 -16.99 8.86 -5.68
C SER A 116 -17.76 7.79 -6.44
N VAL A 117 -17.18 7.29 -7.55
CA VAL A 117 -17.81 6.29 -8.43
C VAL A 117 -17.88 4.93 -7.77
N SER A 118 -16.79 4.48 -7.16
CA SER A 118 -16.69 3.16 -6.52
C SER A 118 -17.35 3.11 -5.14
N LYS A 119 -17.62 4.26 -4.52
CA LYS A 119 -18.31 4.39 -3.23
C LYS A 119 -17.60 3.63 -2.09
N PHE A 120 -16.28 3.67 -2.06
CA PHE A 120 -15.49 3.01 -1.02
C PHE A 120 -15.97 3.40 0.39
N LYS A 121 -16.06 2.40 1.25
CA LYS A 121 -16.42 2.56 2.67
C LYS A 121 -15.20 2.54 3.57
N THR A 122 -14.16 1.85 3.12
CA THR A 122 -12.88 1.76 3.82
C THR A 122 -11.76 2.11 2.85
N VAL A 123 -10.82 2.94 3.30
CA VAL A 123 -9.60 3.30 2.58
C VAL A 123 -8.42 2.94 3.46
N ILE A 124 -7.52 2.11 2.93
CA ILE A 124 -6.33 1.63 3.63
C ILE A 124 -5.12 2.25 2.95
N VAL A 125 -4.33 2.99 3.70
CA VAL A 125 -3.23 3.83 3.21
C VAL A 125 -1.95 3.59 4.03
N PRO A 126 -0.77 3.96 3.52
CA PRO A 126 0.41 3.94 4.36
C PRO A 126 0.30 4.97 5.50
N TRP A 127 1.08 4.77 6.55
CA TRP A 127 1.15 5.68 7.68
C TRP A 127 1.54 7.10 7.26
N ARG A 128 0.82 8.11 7.77
CA ARG A 128 0.99 9.52 7.40
C ARG A 128 2.39 10.10 7.67
N ARG A 129 3.15 9.52 8.59
CA ARG A 129 4.52 9.89 8.93
C ARG A 129 5.50 8.74 8.66
N ASP A 130 5.17 7.83 7.75
CA ASP A 130 6.12 6.83 7.30
C ASP A 130 7.42 7.52 6.83
N PRO A 131 8.62 6.98 7.12
CA PRO A 131 9.88 7.57 6.71
C PRO A 131 10.01 7.79 5.19
N HIS A 132 9.35 6.96 4.38
CA HIS A 132 9.38 7.09 2.93
C HIS A 132 8.50 8.26 2.46
N THR A 133 9.08 9.17 1.66
CA THR A 133 8.37 10.38 1.19
C THR A 133 7.13 10.04 0.37
N ASP A 134 7.23 9.06 -0.55
CA ASP A 134 6.10 8.67 -1.40
C ASP A 134 4.93 8.12 -0.58
N HIS A 135 5.19 7.42 0.54
CA HIS A 135 4.15 6.96 1.46
C HIS A 135 3.38 8.14 2.06
N ARG A 136 4.10 9.17 2.52
CA ARG A 136 3.46 10.39 3.06
C ARG A 136 2.63 11.12 2.02
N ILE A 137 3.14 11.22 0.78
CA ILE A 137 2.40 11.86 -0.31
C ILE A 137 1.17 11.04 -0.70
N CYS A 138 1.27 9.71 -0.75
CA CYS A 138 0.12 8.83 -0.98
C CYS A 138 -0.97 9.02 0.07
N TRP A 139 -0.59 9.13 1.35
CA TRP A 139 -1.54 9.44 2.42
C TRP A 139 -2.23 10.80 2.20
N GLN A 140 -1.47 11.84 1.83
CA GLN A 140 -2.02 13.17 1.54
C GLN A 140 -2.99 13.14 0.36
N ILE A 141 -2.61 12.51 -0.76
CA ILE A 141 -3.47 12.35 -1.95
C ILE A 141 -4.78 11.65 -1.57
N ALA A 142 -4.70 10.52 -0.87
CA ALA A 142 -5.89 9.75 -0.50
C ALA A 142 -6.82 10.56 0.43
N THR A 143 -6.25 11.27 1.40
CA THR A 143 -6.99 12.09 2.34
C THR A 143 -7.69 13.26 1.63
N ASP A 144 -6.96 13.99 0.77
CA ASP A 144 -7.52 15.13 0.03
C ASP A 144 -8.57 14.66 -0.98
N ALA A 145 -8.36 13.50 -1.62
CA ALA A 145 -9.32 12.91 -2.54
C ALA A 145 -10.64 12.51 -1.84
N VAL A 146 -10.56 11.88 -0.66
CA VAL A 146 -11.75 11.50 0.10
C VAL A 146 -12.50 12.75 0.58
N ARG A 147 -11.79 13.78 1.09
CA ARG A 147 -12.42 15.06 1.43
C ARG A 147 -13.14 15.68 0.26
N ARG A 148 -12.48 15.78 -0.91
CA ARG A 148 -13.04 16.34 -2.14
C ARG A 148 -14.25 15.56 -2.62
N SER A 149 -14.26 14.24 -2.47
CA SER A 149 -15.39 13.38 -2.84
C SER A 149 -16.63 13.58 -1.96
N GLY A 150 -16.48 14.19 -0.77
CA GLY A 150 -17.53 14.34 0.23
C GLY A 150 -18.04 13.02 0.83
N ARG A 151 -17.29 11.92 0.63
CA ARG A 151 -17.68 10.60 1.12
C ARG A 151 -17.21 10.38 2.54
N GLN A 152 -18.08 9.77 3.36
CA GLN A 152 -17.65 9.25 4.66
C GLN A 152 -17.01 7.86 4.46
N THR A 153 -15.75 7.74 4.86
CA THR A 153 -14.96 6.51 4.76
C THR A 153 -14.21 6.28 6.06
N THR A 154 -13.99 5.02 6.39
CA THR A 154 -13.07 4.63 7.46
C THR A 154 -11.65 4.59 6.92
N PHE A 155 -10.70 5.22 7.60
CA PHE A 155 -9.28 5.16 7.27
C PHE A 155 -8.57 4.20 8.20
N LEU A 156 -7.84 3.22 7.58
CA LEU A 156 -6.84 2.41 8.26
C LEU A 156 -5.46 2.78 7.69
N GLU A 157 -4.50 2.96 8.57
CA GLU A 157 -3.13 3.29 8.19
C GLU A 157 -2.21 2.12 8.54
N TYR A 158 -1.46 1.60 7.55
CA TYR A 158 -0.48 0.54 7.73
C TYR A 158 0.95 1.10 7.72
N GLN A 159 1.87 0.42 8.40
CA GLN A 159 3.27 0.84 8.47
C GLN A 159 4.16 -0.13 7.69
N ILE A 160 5.16 0.44 6.98
CA ILE A 160 6.18 -0.35 6.30
C ILE A 160 7.56 -0.04 6.90
N TRP A 161 8.01 1.22 6.89
CA TRP A 161 9.39 1.59 7.21
C TRP A 161 9.59 2.15 8.61
N LEU A 162 8.52 2.38 9.35
CA LEU A 162 8.58 3.11 10.62
C LEU A 162 9.51 2.44 11.65
N GLU A 163 9.45 1.11 11.80
CA GLU A 163 10.32 0.39 12.75
C GLU A 163 11.79 0.31 12.31
N GLU A 164 12.08 0.49 11.02
CA GLU A 164 13.44 0.38 10.49
C GLU A 164 14.19 1.71 10.44
N SER A 165 13.47 2.78 10.13
CA SER A 165 14.07 4.08 9.88
C SER A 165 13.28 5.27 10.43
N GLY A 166 12.17 5.01 11.16
CA GLY A 166 11.37 6.05 11.80
C GLY A 166 12.07 6.68 13.00
N ARG A 167 11.85 7.97 13.17
CA ARG A 167 12.29 8.75 14.33
C ARG A 167 11.16 8.80 15.37
N PRO A 168 11.44 9.15 16.64
CA PRO A 168 10.39 9.25 17.67
C PRO A 168 9.18 10.09 17.25
N GLU A 169 9.38 11.19 16.55
CA GLU A 169 8.34 12.09 16.07
C GLU A 169 7.48 11.49 14.93
N ASP A 170 7.96 10.45 14.28
CA ASP A 170 7.24 9.77 13.22
C ASP A 170 6.19 8.77 13.76
N TRP A 171 6.29 8.40 15.04
CA TRP A 171 5.32 7.53 15.71
C TRP A 171 4.05 8.29 16.12
N PRO A 172 2.90 7.59 16.23
CA PRO A 172 1.67 8.25 16.70
C PRO A 172 1.83 8.81 18.11
N GLY A 173 1.30 10.02 18.30
CA GLY A 173 1.18 10.62 19.63
C GLY A 173 0.10 9.94 20.48
N GLU A 174 0.10 10.25 21.78
CA GLU A 174 -0.94 9.74 22.69
C GLU A 174 -2.33 10.16 22.19
N ALA A 175 -3.25 9.21 22.09
CA ALA A 175 -4.63 9.41 21.64
C ALA A 175 -4.81 9.96 20.21
N GLU A 176 -3.79 9.94 19.37
CA GLU A 176 -3.88 10.38 17.98
C GLU A 176 -4.61 9.37 17.08
N VAL A 177 -4.40 8.09 17.36
CA VAL A 177 -4.97 6.97 16.62
C VAL A 177 -5.48 5.90 17.58
N ASP A 178 -6.32 5.02 17.09
CA ASP A 178 -6.70 3.78 17.77
C ASP A 178 -5.96 2.61 17.13
N ASP A 179 -5.27 1.81 17.93
CA ASP A 179 -4.62 0.58 17.45
C ASP A 179 -5.68 -0.46 17.06
N ALA A 180 -5.52 -1.04 15.89
CA ALA A 180 -6.36 -2.11 15.37
C ALA A 180 -5.50 -3.27 14.86
N THR A 181 -5.89 -4.50 15.18
CA THR A 181 -5.17 -5.71 14.77
C THR A 181 -6.09 -6.70 14.08
N LEU A 182 -5.59 -7.30 13.01
CA LEU A 182 -6.26 -8.34 12.22
C LEU A 182 -5.45 -9.63 12.33
N ASP A 183 -6.08 -10.70 12.81
CA ASP A 183 -5.50 -12.04 12.80
C ASP A 183 -5.52 -12.58 11.36
N ILE A 184 -4.36 -12.86 10.82
CA ILE A 184 -4.17 -13.41 9.48
C ILE A 184 -3.51 -14.80 9.51
N SER A 185 -3.47 -15.46 10.67
CA SER A 185 -2.80 -16.75 10.86
C SER A 185 -3.26 -17.81 9.84
N GLU A 186 -4.54 -17.81 9.43
CA GLU A 186 -5.08 -18.74 8.44
C GLU A 186 -4.68 -18.41 6.97
N VAL A 187 -4.04 -17.25 6.71
CA VAL A 187 -3.65 -16.80 5.37
C VAL A 187 -2.22 -16.28 5.29
N VAL A 188 -1.44 -16.37 6.36
CA VAL A 188 -0.05 -15.88 6.39
C VAL A 188 0.82 -16.57 5.31
N ASP A 189 0.60 -17.87 5.07
CA ASP A 189 1.30 -18.58 3.99
C ASP A 189 0.89 -18.07 2.60
N ILE A 190 -0.37 -17.67 2.44
CA ILE A 190 -0.85 -17.04 1.19
C ILE A 190 -0.15 -15.69 0.99
N LYS A 191 -0.05 -14.88 2.05
CA LYS A 191 0.69 -13.61 2.03
C LYS A 191 2.16 -13.82 1.67
N LEU A 192 2.83 -14.77 2.30
CA LEU A 192 4.23 -15.10 1.99
C LEU A 192 4.39 -15.56 0.54
N HIS A 193 3.48 -16.42 0.06
CA HIS A 193 3.49 -16.86 -1.33
C HIS A 193 3.26 -15.70 -2.32
N ALA A 194 2.41 -14.75 -1.97
CA ALA A 194 2.17 -13.55 -2.76
C ALA A 194 3.41 -12.65 -2.79
N LEU A 195 4.05 -12.42 -1.65
CA LEU A 195 5.28 -11.65 -1.56
C LEU A 195 6.39 -12.21 -2.46
N ALA A 196 6.49 -13.53 -2.58
CA ALA A 196 7.44 -14.18 -3.49
C ALA A 196 7.18 -13.92 -4.98
N ALA A 197 6.10 -13.23 -5.36
CA ALA A 197 5.88 -12.75 -6.73
C ALA A 197 6.72 -11.51 -7.04
N HIS A 198 7.06 -10.69 -6.05
CA HIS A 198 7.88 -9.48 -6.19
C HIS A 198 9.38 -9.82 -6.31
N ARG A 199 9.71 -10.63 -7.31
CA ARG A 199 11.03 -11.21 -7.51
C ARG A 199 12.13 -10.17 -7.66
N SER A 200 11.83 -9.03 -8.31
CA SER A 200 12.78 -7.93 -8.46
C SER A 200 13.17 -7.35 -7.11
N GLN A 201 12.24 -7.29 -6.17
CA GLN A 201 12.46 -6.76 -4.81
C GLN A 201 13.02 -7.84 -3.85
N MET A 202 13.07 -9.09 -4.29
CA MET A 202 13.69 -10.21 -3.57
C MET A 202 15.12 -10.52 -4.04
N GLY A 203 15.71 -9.64 -4.86
CA GLY A 203 17.07 -9.82 -5.40
C GLY A 203 17.21 -10.95 -6.43
N MET A 204 16.09 -11.35 -7.08
CA MET A 204 16.06 -12.50 -7.99
C MET A 204 16.05 -12.11 -9.47
N VAL A 205 16.09 -10.83 -9.80
CA VAL A 205 15.97 -10.34 -11.19
C VAL A 205 17.16 -9.50 -11.58
N VAL A 206 17.47 -8.44 -10.82
CA VAL A 206 18.53 -7.50 -11.18
C VAL A 206 19.88 -8.03 -10.71
N ASP A 207 20.82 -8.19 -11.62
CA ASP A 207 22.15 -8.76 -11.39
C ASP A 207 23.31 -7.77 -11.60
N ASP A 208 23.00 -6.54 -12.02
CA ASP A 208 23.98 -5.52 -12.39
C ASP A 208 23.92 -4.24 -11.53
N ASP A 209 23.08 -4.22 -10.49
CA ASP A 209 23.02 -3.15 -9.50
C ASP A 209 23.08 -3.71 -8.07
N PRO A 210 24.28 -3.93 -7.53
CA PRO A 210 24.44 -4.46 -6.16
C PRO A 210 24.02 -3.46 -5.07
N SER A 211 23.77 -2.19 -5.42
CA SER A 211 23.27 -1.16 -4.53
C SER A 211 21.75 -0.97 -4.61
N GLY A 212 21.12 -1.65 -5.55
CA GLY A 212 19.68 -1.62 -5.74
C GLY A 212 18.93 -2.14 -4.52
N PHE A 213 17.67 -1.74 -4.44
CA PHE A 213 16.83 -2.12 -3.30
C PHE A 213 16.51 -3.63 -3.31
N VAL A 214 16.69 -4.26 -2.17
CA VAL A 214 16.26 -5.64 -1.91
C VAL A 214 15.61 -5.69 -0.53
N LEU A 215 14.43 -6.28 -0.44
CA LEU A 215 13.75 -6.54 0.83
C LEU A 215 14.62 -7.43 1.72
N SER A 216 14.95 -6.93 2.91
CA SER A 216 15.74 -7.70 3.87
C SER A 216 14.93 -8.84 4.49
N SER A 217 15.60 -9.93 4.86
CA SER A 217 14.95 -11.01 5.62
C SER A 217 14.36 -10.52 6.95
N LYS A 218 14.93 -9.47 7.55
CA LYS A 218 14.40 -8.84 8.75
C LYS A 218 13.07 -8.13 8.48
N THR A 219 12.98 -7.37 7.39
CA THR A 219 11.73 -6.71 6.96
C THR A 219 10.64 -7.73 6.71
N ILE A 220 10.96 -8.80 5.98
CA ILE A 220 10.03 -9.88 5.68
C ILE A 220 9.54 -10.55 6.97
N ALA A 221 10.45 -10.93 7.86
CA ALA A 221 10.11 -11.58 9.14
C ALA A 221 9.24 -10.70 10.05
N ARG A 222 9.34 -9.37 9.94
CA ARG A 222 8.52 -8.42 10.69
C ARG A 222 7.13 -8.26 10.11
N LEU A 223 7.01 -8.20 8.78
CA LEU A 223 5.74 -7.89 8.08
C LEU A 223 4.93 -9.12 7.71
N VAL A 224 5.56 -10.31 7.67
CA VAL A 224 4.87 -11.58 7.38
C VAL A 224 4.79 -12.40 8.67
N VAL A 225 3.85 -12.02 9.51
CA VAL A 225 3.51 -12.65 10.79
C VAL A 225 2.01 -12.89 10.87
N ASP A 226 1.55 -13.63 11.89
CA ASP A 226 0.14 -14.02 12.04
C ASP A 226 -0.84 -12.86 12.29
N THR A 227 -0.35 -11.62 12.39
CA THR A 227 -1.15 -10.44 12.69
C THR A 227 -0.72 -9.26 11.84
N GLU A 228 -1.67 -8.62 11.17
CA GLU A 228 -1.48 -7.30 10.58
C GLU A 228 -1.96 -6.22 11.55
N SER A 229 -1.16 -5.17 11.68
CA SER A 229 -1.44 -4.05 12.57
C SER A 229 -1.74 -2.80 11.76
N TYR A 230 -2.77 -2.09 12.20
CA TYR A 230 -3.23 -0.85 11.59
C TYR A 230 -3.47 0.20 12.65
N TRP A 231 -3.48 1.46 12.24
CA TRP A 231 -4.00 2.56 13.01
C TRP A 231 -5.30 3.07 12.40
N VAL A 232 -6.33 3.22 13.24
CA VAL A 232 -7.57 3.89 12.84
C VAL A 232 -7.46 5.36 13.20
N SER A 233 -7.53 6.22 12.20
CA SER A 233 -7.48 7.65 12.44
C SER A 233 -8.73 8.13 13.14
N ARG A 234 -8.56 8.85 14.26
CA ARG A 234 -9.64 9.57 14.95
C ARG A 234 -10.04 10.86 14.23
N TRP A 235 -9.57 11.04 13.04
CA TRP A 235 -9.71 12.28 12.31
C TRP A 235 -11.11 12.36 11.71
N PRO A 236 -11.85 13.47 11.91
CA PRO A 236 -13.03 13.67 11.11
C PRO A 236 -12.58 13.91 9.68
N VAL A 237 -12.76 12.92 8.82
CA VAL A 237 -12.80 13.16 7.38
C VAL A 237 -14.14 13.84 7.12
N ALA A 238 -14.23 15.09 7.55
CA ALA A 238 -15.34 15.99 7.26
C ALA A 238 -14.84 17.05 6.28
#